data_69137876d8c7744e27615e72f7951062
#
_entry.id   69137876d8c7744e27615e72f7951062
#
_cell.length_a   1.000
_cell.length_b   1.000
_cell.length_c   1.000
_cell.angle_alpha   90.00
_cell.angle_beta   90.00
_cell.angle_gamma   90.00
#
_symmetry.space_group_name_H-M   'P 1'
#
loop_
_entity.id
_entity.type
_entity.pdbx_description
1 polymer ?
#
loop_
_entity_poly.entity_id
_entity_poly.type
_entity_poly.pdbx_seq_one_letter_code
_entity_poly.pdbx_strand_id
1 'polypeptide(L)' 'MGSIEEQLAGALLRSARTRAGLSQRAYADLIGVAQPTLSAYESGKRQPTLPTLLAMLRRAGMELRLEVVEADDHDAVLA' A
#
# COMPACT_ATOMS: atom_id res chain seq x y z
N MET A 1 13.46 3.67 11.26
CA MET A 1 12.95 2.77 10.25
C MET A 1 11.64 2.16 10.69
N GLY A 2 10.68 2.11 9.80
CA GLY A 2 9.41 1.51 10.12
C GLY A 2 9.46 -0.01 10.14
N SER A 3 8.47 -0.62 10.76
CA SER A 3 8.29 -2.06 10.71
C SER A 3 7.85 -2.47 9.29
N ILE A 4 7.81 -3.76 9.04
CA ILE A 4 7.30 -4.27 7.76
C ILE A 4 5.87 -3.81 7.55
N GLU A 5 5.05 -3.84 8.60
CA GLU A 5 3.66 -3.39 8.51
C GLU A 5 3.57 -1.93 8.11
N GLU A 6 4.45 -1.08 8.65
CA GLU A 6 4.45 0.33 8.33
C GLU A 6 4.89 0.60 6.90
N GLN A 7 5.66 -0.31 6.30
CA GLN A 7 6.18 -0.14 4.95
C GLN A 7 5.33 -0.83 3.89
N LEU A 8 4.42 -1.70 4.31
CA LEU A 8 3.69 -2.57 3.39
C LEU A 8 2.83 -1.78 2.42
N ALA A 9 2.05 -0.82 2.91
CA ALA A 9 1.18 -0.04 2.03
C ALA A 9 1.99 0.70 0.97
N GLY A 10 3.11 1.29 1.38
CA GLY A 10 3.98 1.99 0.44
C GLY A 10 4.55 1.06 -0.62
N ALA A 11 4.96 -0.14 -0.22
CA ALA A 11 5.49 -1.11 -1.15
C ALA A 11 4.42 -1.56 -2.15
N LEU A 12 3.19 -1.75 -1.68
CA LEU A 12 2.08 -2.12 -2.56
C LEU A 12 1.78 -1.04 -3.56
N LEU A 13 1.75 0.23 -3.11
CA LEU A 13 1.50 1.35 -4.00
C LEU A 13 2.60 1.48 -5.04
N ARG A 14 3.85 1.36 -4.63
CA ARG A 14 4.96 1.43 -5.58
C ARG A 14 4.89 0.29 -6.59
N SER A 15 4.58 -0.92 -6.15
CA SER A 15 4.44 -2.07 -7.03
C SER A 15 3.34 -1.84 -8.06
N ALA A 16 2.17 -1.37 -7.61
CA ALA A 16 1.06 -1.09 -8.52
C ALA A 16 1.43 -0.01 -9.52
N ARG A 17 2.07 1.05 -9.03
CA ARG A 17 2.48 2.16 -9.89
C ARG A 17 3.45 1.71 -10.98
N THR A 18 4.48 0.96 -10.59
CA THR A 18 5.49 0.52 -11.54
C THR A 18 4.93 -0.48 -12.53
N ARG A 19 4.05 -1.38 -12.09
CA ARG A 19 3.37 -2.31 -12.99
C ARG A 19 2.50 -1.59 -14.00
N ALA A 20 1.89 -0.48 -13.59
CA ALA A 20 1.08 0.33 -14.50
C ALA A 20 1.92 1.24 -15.39
N GLY A 21 3.23 1.27 -15.20
CA GLY A 21 4.13 2.11 -15.98
C GLY A 21 4.02 3.59 -15.65
N LEU A 22 3.62 3.94 -14.44
CA LEU A 22 3.37 5.32 -14.08
C LEU A 22 4.51 5.90 -13.24
N SER A 23 4.80 7.19 -13.48
CA SER A 23 5.64 7.94 -12.56
C SER A 23 4.85 8.27 -11.29
N GLN A 24 5.55 8.70 -10.23
CA GLN A 24 4.84 9.17 -9.04
C GLN A 24 3.89 10.30 -9.38
N ARG A 25 4.32 11.24 -10.21
CA ARG A 25 3.49 12.38 -10.57
C ARG A 25 2.23 11.95 -11.31
N ALA A 26 2.40 11.08 -12.29
CA ALA A 26 1.25 10.60 -13.06
C ALA A 26 0.27 9.83 -12.19
N TYR A 27 0.77 9.00 -11.31
CA TYR A 27 -0.09 8.25 -10.41
C TYR A 27 -0.78 9.17 -9.40
N ALA A 28 -0.05 10.13 -8.84
CA ALA A 28 -0.64 11.11 -7.92
C ALA A 28 -1.79 11.86 -8.61
N ASP A 29 -1.58 12.29 -9.86
CA ASP A 29 -2.64 12.94 -10.62
C ASP A 29 -3.83 12.02 -10.83
N LEU A 30 -3.57 10.77 -11.14
CA LEU A 30 -4.62 9.78 -11.39
C LEU A 30 -5.48 9.55 -10.15
N ILE A 31 -4.87 9.49 -8.98
CA ILE A 31 -5.60 9.19 -7.74
C ILE A 31 -6.04 10.47 -7.00
N GLY A 32 -5.69 11.63 -7.53
CA GLY A 32 -6.19 12.89 -6.98
C GLY A 32 -5.49 13.34 -5.71
N VAL A 33 -4.22 13.02 -5.52
CA VAL A 33 -3.44 13.50 -4.39
C VAL A 33 -2.24 14.27 -4.86
N ALA A 34 -1.65 15.08 -3.99
CA ALA A 34 -0.40 15.76 -4.31
C ALA A 34 0.74 14.75 -4.38
N GLN A 35 1.69 14.98 -5.29
CA GLN A 35 2.82 14.08 -5.41
C GLN A 35 3.58 13.88 -4.09
N PRO A 36 3.83 14.91 -3.27
CA PRO A 36 4.47 14.68 -1.97
C PRO A 36 3.69 13.76 -1.05
N THR A 37 2.36 13.76 -1.15
CA THR A 37 1.54 12.84 -0.38
C THR A 37 1.78 11.40 -0.83
N LEU A 38 1.77 11.15 -2.14
CA LEU A 38 2.07 9.82 -2.65
C LEU A 38 3.49 9.40 -2.27
N SER A 39 4.44 10.30 -2.38
CA SER A 39 5.82 10.02 -1.97
C SER A 39 5.89 9.62 -0.50
N ALA A 40 5.15 10.31 0.35
CA ALA A 40 5.10 9.98 1.79
C ALA A 40 4.49 8.60 2.04
N TYR A 41 3.45 8.24 1.28
CA TYR A 41 2.87 6.90 1.37
C TYR A 41 3.87 5.83 0.92
N GLU A 42 4.53 6.05 -0.21
CA GLU A 42 5.47 5.05 -0.74
C GLU A 42 6.70 4.89 0.13
N SER A 43 7.09 5.91 0.86
CA SER A 43 8.24 5.84 1.76
C SER A 43 7.89 5.34 3.16
N GLY A 44 6.60 5.20 3.46
CA GLY A 44 6.16 4.78 4.78
C GLY A 44 6.08 5.90 5.80
N LYS A 45 6.32 7.15 5.40
CA LYS A 45 6.20 8.28 6.33
C LYS A 45 4.76 8.56 6.72
N ARG A 46 3.82 8.23 5.85
CA ARG A 46 2.40 8.33 6.12
C ARG A 46 1.74 7.03 5.70
N GLN A 47 0.65 6.69 6.38
CA GLN A 47 -0.10 5.48 6.09
C GLN A 47 -1.48 5.86 5.54
N PRO A 48 -1.86 5.36 4.38
CA PRO A 48 -3.24 5.50 3.95
C PRO A 48 -4.11 4.56 4.79
N THR A 49 -5.38 4.92 4.96
CA THR A 49 -6.33 3.96 5.52
C THR A 49 -6.50 2.80 4.54
N LEU A 50 -6.98 1.66 5.04
CA LEU A 50 -7.18 0.51 4.17
C LEU A 50 -8.14 0.82 3.02
N PRO A 51 -9.31 1.45 3.23
CA PRO A 51 -10.17 1.80 2.10
C PRO A 51 -9.48 2.69 1.09
N THR A 52 -8.70 3.66 1.55
CA THR A 52 -7.96 4.55 0.64
C THR A 52 -6.93 3.76 -0.16
N LEU A 53 -6.18 2.88 0.51
CA LEU A 53 -5.20 2.05 -0.18
C LEU A 53 -5.85 1.22 -1.28
N LEU A 54 -6.98 0.56 -0.97
CA LEU A 54 -7.68 -0.26 -1.95
C LEU A 54 -8.14 0.56 -3.14
N ALA A 55 -8.66 1.77 -2.88
CA ALA A 55 -9.11 2.65 -3.96
C ALA A 55 -7.94 3.08 -4.85
N MET A 56 -6.80 3.40 -4.23
CA MET A 56 -5.62 3.81 -4.98
C MET A 56 -5.10 2.67 -5.87
N LEU A 57 -5.10 1.45 -5.36
CA LEU A 57 -4.66 0.30 -6.14
C LEU A 57 -5.59 0.04 -7.33
N ARG A 58 -6.91 0.17 -7.12
CA ARG A 58 -7.87 -0.01 -8.21
C ARG A 58 -7.65 1.01 -9.31
N ARG A 59 -7.30 2.24 -8.96
CA ARG A 59 -7.05 3.27 -9.99
C ARG A 59 -5.85 2.92 -10.86
N ALA A 60 -4.92 2.14 -10.37
CA ALA A 60 -3.80 1.65 -11.17
C ALA A 60 -4.14 0.36 -11.92
N GLY A 61 -5.39 -0.08 -11.84
CA GLY A 61 -5.80 -1.32 -12.48
C GLY A 61 -5.41 -2.56 -11.69
N MET A 62 -5.10 -2.40 -10.42
CA MET A 62 -4.68 -3.50 -9.56
C MET A 62 -5.74 -3.80 -8.53
N GLU A 63 -5.71 -5.01 -8.01
CA GLU A 63 -6.61 -5.43 -6.96
C GLU A 63 -5.81 -6.09 -5.86
N LEU A 64 -6.11 -5.72 -4.62
CA LEU A 64 -5.51 -6.37 -3.46
C LEU A 64 -6.54 -7.32 -2.87
N ARG A 65 -6.17 -8.58 -2.77
CA ARG A 65 -7.01 -9.59 -2.13
C ARG A 65 -6.43 -9.90 -0.78
N LEU A 66 -7.27 -9.82 0.23
CA LEU A 66 -6.87 -10.07 1.61
C LEU A 66 -7.69 -11.23 2.15
N GLU A 67 -7.04 -12.03 2.96
CA GLU A 67 -7.66 -13.20 3.54
C GLU A 67 -7.24 -13.29 5.00
N VAL A 68 -8.20 -13.58 5.84
CA VAL A 68 -7.93 -13.83 7.26
C VAL A 68 -7.82 -15.33 7.44
N VAL A 69 -6.66 -15.76 7.91
CA VAL A 69 -6.40 -17.18 8.16
C VAL A 69 -5.91 -17.36 9.59
N GLU A 70 -5.97 -18.58 10.07
CA GLU A 70 -5.41 -18.86 11.39
C GLU A 70 -3.91 -18.68 11.36
N ALA A 71 -3.35 -18.14 12.42
CA ALA A 71 -1.91 -17.98 12.54
C ALA A 71 -1.26 -19.35 12.68
N ASP A 72 -0.15 -19.53 11.93
CA ASP A 72 0.59 -20.78 12.03
C ASP A 72 1.31 -20.95 13.34
N ASP A 73 1.59 -19.89 14.02
CA ASP A 73 2.36 -19.93 15.22
C ASP A 73 1.45 -20.06 16.41
N HIS A 74 0.68 -21.11 16.39
CA HIS A 74 -0.29 -21.36 17.44
C HIS A 74 0.36 -21.60 18.79
N ASP A 75 1.63 -21.93 18.83
CA ASP A 75 2.33 -22.08 20.10
C ASP A 75 2.40 -20.76 20.85
N ALA A 76 2.67 -19.69 20.15
CA ALA A 76 2.67 -18.38 20.76
C ALA A 76 1.27 -18.01 21.22
N VAL A 77 0.28 -18.43 20.49
CA VAL A 77 -1.10 -18.14 20.84
C VAL A 77 -1.47 -18.86 22.13
N LEU A 78 -1.00 -20.06 22.29
CA LEU A 78 -1.32 -20.84 23.46
C LEU A 78 -0.56 -20.40 24.69
N ALA A 79 0.51 -19.72 24.50
CA ALA A 79 1.27 -19.20 25.63
C ALA A 79 0.53 -18.06 26.33
#